data_44a757356ebf8c33463049ed6a1977da
#
_entry.id   44a757356ebf8c33463049ed6a1977da
#
_cell.length_a   1.000
_cell.length_b   1.000
_cell.length_c   1.000
_cell.angle_alpha   90.00
_cell.angle_beta   90.00
_cell.angle_gamma   90.00
#
_symmetry.space_group_name_H-M   'P 1'
#
loop_
_entity.id
_entity.type
_entity.pdbx_description
1 polymer ?
#
loop_
_entity_poly.entity_id
_entity_poly.type
_entity_poly.pdbx_seq_one_letter_code
_entity_poly.pdbx_strand_id
1 'polypeptide(L)'
;MGRHRFGEGEYRYFKAPYPEPVERLKQALYPRLLPIARDWWARLGRPAPWPDTLDEWLRMCHDAGQAKSTAILLRYGRGDWNALHRDLYGDLVFPMQVVVNLNEPGVDHTGGEFLLLEQRPRAQSRGTATLLPNGHGYLFTTRDRPVRSARGWSAAPVRHGVSAIRSGQRHTLALVFHDAA
;
A
#
# COMPACT_ATOMS: atom_id res chain seq x y z
N MET A 1 -9.26 0.26 -13.67
CA MET A 1 -9.17 1.55 -12.93
C MET A 1 -10.25 2.53 -13.37
N GLY A 2 -10.52 2.74 -14.65
CA GLY A 2 -11.50 3.73 -15.14
C GLY A 2 -12.92 3.61 -14.59
N ARG A 3 -13.45 2.39 -14.40
CA ARG A 3 -14.81 2.17 -13.84
C ARG A 3 -15.02 2.74 -12.43
N HIS A 4 -13.97 2.90 -11.64
CA HIS A 4 -14.04 3.37 -10.25
C HIS A 4 -13.41 4.74 -10.04
N ARG A 5 -13.08 5.46 -11.12
CA ARG A 5 -12.42 6.79 -11.07
C ARG A 5 -11.08 6.83 -10.31
N PHE A 6 -10.41 5.69 -10.16
CA PHE A 6 -9.08 5.61 -9.53
C PHE A 6 -7.94 6.01 -10.49
N GLY A 7 -8.20 6.24 -11.77
CA GLY A 7 -7.22 6.56 -12.78
C GLY A 7 -7.33 5.66 -14.00
N GLU A 8 -6.26 5.63 -14.78
CA GLU A 8 -6.12 4.81 -15.98
C GLU A 8 -4.96 3.83 -15.78
N GLY A 9 -5.05 2.66 -16.41
CA GLY A 9 -4.10 1.56 -16.29
C GLY A 9 -4.78 0.22 -16.11
N GLU A 10 -3.98 -0.82 -16.18
CA GLU A 10 -4.43 -2.22 -16.04
C GLU A 10 -3.98 -2.77 -14.67
N TYR A 11 -4.77 -3.70 -14.13
CA TYR A 11 -4.39 -4.42 -12.93
C TYR A 11 -4.94 -5.83 -12.93
N ARG A 12 -4.25 -6.72 -12.22
CA ARG A 12 -4.70 -8.08 -11.97
C ARG A 12 -4.41 -8.47 -10.52
N TYR A 13 -5.42 -8.95 -9.83
CA TYR A 13 -5.24 -9.57 -8.53
C TYR A 13 -4.71 -11.00 -8.69
N PHE A 14 -3.77 -11.36 -7.87
CA PHE A 14 -3.38 -12.74 -7.72
C PHE A 14 -4.46 -13.51 -6.95
N LYS A 15 -4.61 -14.79 -7.27
CA LYS A 15 -5.44 -15.72 -6.50
C LYS A 15 -4.53 -16.63 -5.67
N ALA A 16 -4.99 -17.02 -4.47
CA ALA A 16 -4.33 -18.06 -3.70
C ALA A 16 -4.49 -19.45 -4.39
N PRO A 17 -3.47 -20.34 -4.37
CA PRO A 17 -2.14 -20.08 -3.83
C PRO A 17 -1.37 -19.07 -4.65
N TYR A 18 -0.64 -18.18 -3.97
CA TYR A 18 0.15 -17.16 -4.65
C TYR A 18 1.37 -17.75 -5.36
N PRO A 19 1.89 -17.09 -6.42
CA PRO A 19 3.23 -17.40 -6.92
C PRO A 19 4.25 -17.30 -5.77
N GLU A 20 5.24 -18.19 -5.78
CA GLU A 20 6.23 -18.32 -4.70
C GLU A 20 6.87 -16.98 -4.29
N PRO A 21 7.30 -16.08 -5.21
CA PRO A 21 7.89 -14.81 -4.82
C PRO A 21 6.92 -13.89 -4.05
N VAL A 22 5.63 -13.91 -4.40
CA VAL A 22 4.59 -13.11 -3.72
C VAL A 22 4.35 -13.65 -2.32
N GLU A 23 4.17 -14.97 -2.19
CA GLU A 23 3.99 -15.64 -0.91
C GLU A 23 5.17 -15.38 0.02
N ARG A 24 6.39 -15.62 -0.47
CA ARG A 24 7.61 -15.40 0.30
C ARG A 24 7.77 -13.97 0.78
N LEU A 25 7.45 -12.98 -0.07
CA LEU A 25 7.50 -11.57 0.34
C LEU A 25 6.47 -11.25 1.43
N LYS A 26 5.24 -11.70 1.29
CA LYS A 26 4.19 -11.48 2.32
C LYS A 26 4.60 -12.11 3.66
N GLN A 27 5.04 -13.37 3.65
CA GLN A 27 5.46 -14.10 4.85
C GLN A 27 6.72 -13.48 5.50
N ALA A 28 7.67 -13.00 4.72
CA ALA A 28 8.90 -12.39 5.23
C ALA A 28 8.68 -10.97 5.79
N LEU A 29 7.78 -10.21 5.21
CA LEU A 29 7.56 -8.80 5.58
C LEU A 29 6.63 -8.67 6.78
N TYR A 30 5.56 -9.46 6.87
CA TYR A 30 4.56 -9.33 7.93
C TYR A 30 5.17 -9.32 9.35
N PRO A 31 5.99 -10.29 9.77
CA PRO A 31 6.56 -10.30 11.13
C PRO A 31 7.53 -9.12 11.39
N ARG A 32 8.13 -8.58 10.35
CA ARG A 32 9.00 -7.38 10.44
C ARG A 32 8.20 -6.08 10.57
N LEU A 33 7.03 -6.02 9.95
CA LEU A 33 6.13 -4.87 10.01
C LEU A 33 5.26 -4.86 11.26
N LEU A 34 4.95 -6.03 11.82
CA LEU A 34 4.07 -6.19 12.96
C LEU A 34 4.47 -5.36 14.20
N PRO A 35 5.75 -5.35 14.64
CA PRO A 35 6.16 -4.50 15.78
C PRO A 35 5.94 -3.01 15.50
N ILE A 36 6.18 -2.55 14.27
CA ILE A 36 5.97 -1.16 13.85
C ILE A 36 4.47 -0.84 13.87
N ALA A 37 3.65 -1.74 13.32
CA ALA A 37 2.19 -1.60 13.31
C ALA A 37 1.62 -1.50 14.73
N ARG A 38 2.06 -2.37 15.65
CA ARG A 38 1.66 -2.36 17.06
C ARG A 38 2.08 -1.07 17.78
N ASP A 39 3.33 -0.62 17.60
CA ASP A 39 3.82 0.66 18.14
C ASP A 39 3.01 1.85 17.62
N TRP A 40 2.71 1.89 16.33
CA TRP A 40 1.91 2.96 15.74
C TRP A 40 0.50 3.03 16.32
N TRP A 41 -0.15 1.88 16.47
CA TRP A 41 -1.51 1.83 17.03
C TRP A 41 -1.52 2.19 18.52
N ALA A 42 -0.52 1.74 19.29
CA ALA A 42 -0.36 2.13 20.69
C ALA A 42 -0.19 3.66 20.82
N ARG A 43 0.64 4.28 19.98
CA ARG A 43 0.78 5.75 19.95
C ARG A 43 -0.52 6.49 19.65
N LEU A 44 -1.39 5.89 18.87
CA LEU A 44 -2.69 6.46 18.49
C LEU A 44 -3.82 6.06 19.47
N GLY A 45 -3.52 5.31 20.52
CA GLY A 45 -4.51 4.82 21.49
C GLY A 45 -5.52 3.83 20.86
N ARG A 46 -5.09 3.06 19.87
CA ARG A 46 -5.93 2.11 19.13
C ARG A 46 -5.57 0.68 19.51
N PRO A 47 -6.55 -0.26 19.56
CA PRO A 47 -6.25 -1.68 19.74
C PRO A 47 -5.50 -2.24 18.53
N ALA A 48 -4.51 -3.10 18.78
CA ALA A 48 -3.73 -3.78 17.76
C ALA A 48 -4.14 -5.26 17.69
N PRO A 49 -5.11 -5.63 16.83
CA PRO A 49 -5.71 -6.98 16.84
C PRO A 49 -4.86 -8.04 16.14
N TRP A 50 -3.74 -7.65 15.55
CA TRP A 50 -2.94 -8.51 14.67
C TRP A 50 -2.19 -9.59 15.43
N PRO A 51 -2.39 -10.90 15.09
CA PRO A 51 -1.64 -12.02 15.64
C PRO A 51 -0.19 -12.02 15.14
N ASP A 52 0.62 -12.95 15.66
CA ASP A 52 2.05 -13.00 15.34
C ASP A 52 2.34 -13.53 13.94
N THR A 53 1.42 -14.27 13.34
CA THR A 53 1.59 -14.84 11.99
C THR A 53 0.61 -14.24 10.99
N LEU A 54 1.05 -14.14 9.73
CA LEU A 54 0.20 -13.68 8.63
C LEU A 54 -0.97 -14.63 8.40
N ASP A 55 -0.76 -15.94 8.53
CA ASP A 55 -1.79 -16.94 8.28
C ASP A 55 -2.95 -16.84 9.29
N GLU A 56 -2.65 -16.60 10.57
CA GLU A 56 -3.67 -16.33 11.58
C GLU A 56 -4.42 -15.03 11.28
N TRP A 57 -3.70 -13.99 10.87
CA TRP A 57 -4.33 -12.73 10.50
C TRP A 57 -5.26 -12.86 9.29
N LEU A 58 -4.83 -13.54 8.24
CA LEU A 58 -5.67 -13.79 7.06
C LEU A 58 -6.88 -14.67 7.39
N ARG A 59 -6.75 -15.68 8.27
CA ARG A 59 -7.92 -16.43 8.77
C ARG A 59 -8.93 -15.52 9.46
N MET A 60 -8.48 -14.62 10.34
CA MET A 60 -9.38 -13.64 10.97
C MET A 60 -10.07 -12.74 9.94
N CYS A 61 -9.37 -12.31 8.89
CA CYS A 61 -9.97 -11.57 7.78
C CYS A 61 -11.04 -12.39 7.07
N HIS A 62 -10.74 -13.66 6.76
CA HIS A 62 -11.68 -14.56 6.07
C HIS A 62 -12.93 -14.85 6.92
N ASP A 63 -12.77 -15.10 8.20
CA ASP A 63 -13.86 -15.31 9.16
C ASP A 63 -14.78 -14.08 9.28
N ALA A 64 -14.22 -12.89 9.05
CA ALA A 64 -14.96 -11.61 8.98
C ALA A 64 -15.53 -11.29 7.59
N GLY A 65 -15.44 -12.23 6.63
CA GLY A 65 -15.94 -12.05 5.26
C GLY A 65 -14.99 -11.32 4.31
N GLN A 66 -13.76 -11.02 4.73
CA GLN A 66 -12.72 -10.41 3.90
C GLN A 66 -11.83 -11.50 3.30
N ALA A 67 -12.30 -12.15 2.22
CA ALA A 67 -11.63 -13.30 1.62
C ALA A 67 -11.09 -13.07 0.20
N LYS A 68 -11.22 -11.86 -0.35
CA LYS A 68 -10.71 -11.52 -1.67
C LYS A 68 -9.26 -11.05 -1.57
N SER A 69 -8.37 -11.70 -2.30
CA SER A 69 -6.95 -11.33 -2.35
C SER A 69 -6.74 -9.86 -2.71
N THR A 70 -5.79 -9.23 -2.02
CA THR A 70 -5.35 -7.85 -2.25
C THR A 70 -3.93 -7.74 -2.82
N ALA A 71 -3.26 -8.88 -3.08
CA ALA A 71 -2.01 -8.88 -3.82
C ALA A 71 -2.31 -8.57 -5.30
N ILE A 72 -1.68 -7.52 -5.85
CA ILE A 72 -2.06 -6.96 -7.15
C ILE A 72 -0.83 -6.63 -7.99
N LEU A 73 -0.87 -7.01 -9.26
CA LEU A 73 0.04 -6.56 -10.29
C LEU A 73 -0.60 -5.41 -11.05
N LEU A 74 0.13 -4.31 -11.19
CA LEU A 74 -0.33 -3.11 -11.89
C LEU A 74 0.58 -2.84 -13.09
N ARG A 75 -0.03 -2.44 -14.21
CA ARG A 75 0.62 -2.00 -15.43
C ARG A 75 0.09 -0.65 -15.84
N TYR A 76 1.01 0.27 -16.13
CA TYR A 76 0.72 1.60 -16.61
C TYR A 76 1.46 1.85 -17.91
N GLY A 77 0.76 2.26 -18.96
CA GLY A 77 1.30 2.74 -20.22
C GLY A 77 1.35 4.26 -20.28
N ARG A 78 1.75 4.80 -21.43
CA ARG A 78 1.81 6.25 -21.64
C ARG A 78 0.44 6.91 -21.41
N GLY A 79 0.41 7.94 -20.57
CA GLY A 79 -0.80 8.66 -20.19
C GLY A 79 -1.49 8.09 -18.95
N ASP A 80 -1.26 6.83 -18.62
CA ASP A 80 -1.86 6.20 -17.45
C ASP A 80 -1.34 6.78 -16.14
N TRP A 81 -2.19 6.76 -15.12
CA TRP A 81 -1.92 7.33 -13.79
C TRP A 81 -2.82 6.68 -12.74
N ASN A 82 -2.54 6.90 -11.45
CA ASN A 82 -3.41 6.48 -10.37
C ASN A 82 -3.71 7.64 -9.42
N ALA A 83 -4.99 7.89 -9.15
CA ALA A 83 -5.44 8.95 -8.27
C ALA A 83 -4.94 8.74 -6.83
N LEU A 84 -4.86 9.82 -6.07
CA LEU A 84 -4.53 9.75 -4.64
C LEU A 84 -5.68 9.09 -3.86
N HIS A 85 -5.45 7.89 -3.34
CA HIS A 85 -6.43 7.05 -2.65
C HIS A 85 -5.86 6.39 -1.38
N ARG A 86 -6.65 5.57 -0.75
CA ARG A 86 -6.28 4.68 0.38
C ARG A 86 -6.88 3.31 0.12
N ASP A 87 -6.13 2.26 0.45
CA ASP A 87 -6.55 0.86 0.28
C ASP A 87 -7.25 0.34 1.54
N LEU A 88 -8.52 0.69 1.67
CA LEU A 88 -9.38 0.29 2.77
C LEU A 88 -10.45 -0.68 2.24
N TYR A 89 -10.17 -1.96 2.32
CA TYR A 89 -10.95 -3.02 1.69
C TYR A 89 -11.84 -3.82 2.65
N GLY A 90 -12.09 -3.30 3.85
CA GLY A 90 -12.91 -3.91 4.89
C GLY A 90 -12.66 -3.30 6.26
N ASP A 91 -13.26 -3.88 7.30
CA ASP A 91 -13.13 -3.39 8.68
C ASP A 91 -11.80 -3.79 9.33
N LEU A 92 -11.30 -4.98 8.98
CA LEU A 92 -10.01 -5.50 9.44
C LEU A 92 -8.90 -5.00 8.53
N VAL A 93 -8.07 -4.10 9.04
CA VAL A 93 -7.02 -3.43 8.27
C VAL A 93 -5.67 -3.61 8.94
N PHE A 94 -4.67 -4.07 8.19
CA PHE A 94 -3.27 -3.97 8.60
C PHE A 94 -2.73 -2.60 8.17
N PRO A 95 -2.03 -1.84 9.03
CA PRO A 95 -1.77 -0.42 8.79
C PRO A 95 -0.64 -0.11 7.81
N MET A 96 0.01 -1.13 7.27
CA MET A 96 1.14 -0.98 6.36
C MET A 96 0.97 -1.81 5.11
N GLN A 97 1.54 -1.35 4.01
CA GLN A 97 1.56 -2.01 2.72
C GLN A 97 2.88 -1.71 2.00
N VAL A 98 3.16 -2.45 0.94
CA VAL A 98 4.36 -2.26 0.11
C VAL A 98 4.00 -2.21 -1.36
N VAL A 99 4.68 -1.36 -2.10
CA VAL A 99 4.73 -1.40 -3.56
C VAL A 99 6.17 -1.70 -3.99
N VAL A 100 6.34 -2.65 -4.89
CA VAL A 100 7.64 -3.02 -5.48
C VAL A 100 7.64 -2.60 -6.94
N ASN A 101 8.63 -1.84 -7.37
CA ASN A 101 8.78 -1.47 -8.77
C ASN A 101 9.50 -2.57 -9.54
N LEU A 102 8.98 -2.91 -10.73
CA LEU A 102 9.45 -4.03 -11.56
C LEU A 102 10.10 -3.58 -12.88
N ASN A 103 10.36 -2.28 -13.01
CA ASN A 103 11.00 -1.67 -14.18
C ASN A 103 12.03 -0.63 -13.74
N GLU A 104 12.97 -0.30 -14.62
CA GLU A 104 13.96 0.73 -14.35
C GLU A 104 13.50 2.10 -14.84
N PRO A 105 13.31 3.10 -13.95
CA PRO A 105 12.97 4.46 -14.35
C PRO A 105 14.08 5.09 -15.20
N GLY A 106 13.67 5.81 -16.25
CA GLY A 106 14.59 6.40 -17.21
C GLY A 106 15.01 5.46 -18.33
N VAL A 107 14.83 4.16 -18.17
CA VAL A 107 15.11 3.12 -19.20
C VAL A 107 13.79 2.58 -19.75
N ASP A 108 12.98 1.96 -18.90
CA ASP A 108 11.73 1.31 -19.31
C ASP A 108 10.54 2.28 -19.38
N HIS A 109 10.59 3.34 -18.57
CA HIS A 109 9.57 4.38 -18.54
C HIS A 109 10.11 5.72 -18.04
N THR A 110 9.38 6.80 -18.32
CA THR A 110 9.55 8.12 -17.69
C THR A 110 8.23 8.58 -17.11
N GLY A 111 8.25 9.42 -16.05
CA GLY A 111 7.08 9.68 -15.23
C GLY A 111 6.75 8.49 -14.33
N GLY A 112 5.54 8.42 -13.84
CA GLY A 112 5.11 7.34 -12.96
C GLY A 112 5.73 7.38 -11.58
N GLU A 113 6.02 8.56 -11.08
CA GLU A 113 6.47 8.77 -9.72
C GLU A 113 5.44 8.20 -8.74
N PHE A 114 5.89 7.44 -7.74
CA PHE A 114 5.06 7.04 -6.62
C PHE A 114 4.81 8.26 -5.75
N LEU A 115 3.55 8.60 -5.56
CA LEU A 115 3.10 9.80 -4.85
C LEU A 115 2.58 9.43 -3.46
N LEU A 116 3.01 10.21 -2.45
CA LEU A 116 2.42 10.21 -1.12
C LEU A 116 1.93 11.60 -0.78
N LEU A 117 0.73 11.71 -0.23
CA LEU A 117 0.16 12.95 0.29
C LEU A 117 -0.20 12.75 1.76
N GLU A 118 0.54 13.40 2.64
CA GLU A 118 0.28 13.42 4.07
C GLU A 118 -0.52 14.65 4.46
N GLN A 119 -1.58 14.46 5.23
CA GLN A 119 -2.37 15.52 5.83
C GLN A 119 -2.17 15.53 7.34
N ARG A 120 -1.43 16.48 7.86
CA ARG A 120 -1.33 16.70 9.30
C ARG A 120 -2.53 17.50 9.82
N PRO A 121 -2.95 17.25 11.08
CA PRO A 121 -4.01 18.06 11.68
C PRO A 121 -3.65 19.55 11.67
N ARG A 122 -4.57 20.39 11.19
CA ARG A 122 -4.41 21.87 11.12
C ARG A 122 -3.21 22.36 10.31
N ALA A 123 -2.75 21.58 9.34
CA ALA A 123 -1.65 21.95 8.47
C ALA A 123 -2.03 21.73 6.99
N GLN A 124 -1.28 22.34 6.10
CA GLN A 124 -1.39 22.06 4.67
C GLN A 124 -0.89 20.65 4.37
N SER A 125 -1.41 20.05 3.30
CA SER A 125 -0.97 18.73 2.84
C SER A 125 0.48 18.77 2.35
N ARG A 126 1.25 17.74 2.68
CA ARG A 126 2.61 17.56 2.19
C ARG A 126 2.68 16.43 1.19
N GLY A 127 3.10 16.76 -0.04
CA GLY A 127 3.36 15.77 -1.09
C GLY A 127 4.80 15.30 -1.10
N THR A 128 4.99 14.03 -1.46
CA THR A 128 6.30 13.44 -1.78
C THR A 128 6.13 12.64 -3.07
N ALA A 129 7.07 12.79 -4.00
CA ALA A 129 7.15 12.04 -5.24
C ALA A 129 8.48 11.26 -5.26
N THR A 130 8.44 9.97 -5.57
CA THR A 130 9.61 9.10 -5.53
C THR A 130 9.63 8.21 -6.77
N LEU A 131 10.77 8.16 -7.46
CA LEU A 131 11.06 7.12 -8.45
C LEU A 131 11.76 5.97 -7.72
N LEU A 132 11.21 4.76 -7.84
CA LEU A 132 11.79 3.56 -7.25
C LEU A 132 12.61 2.84 -8.32
N PRO A 133 13.88 2.52 -8.09
CA PRO A 133 14.66 1.66 -8.97
C PRO A 133 14.00 0.28 -9.13
N ASN A 134 14.34 -0.43 -10.19
CA ASN A 134 13.86 -1.80 -10.40
C ASN A 134 14.20 -2.71 -9.21
N GLY A 135 13.24 -3.51 -8.78
CA GLY A 135 13.37 -4.43 -7.65
C GLY A 135 13.30 -3.76 -6.26
N HIS A 136 13.22 -2.43 -6.18
CA HIS A 136 13.07 -1.73 -4.89
C HIS A 136 11.62 -1.62 -4.48
N GLY A 137 11.39 -1.75 -3.16
CA GLY A 137 10.08 -1.60 -2.54
C GLY A 137 9.98 -0.32 -1.71
N TYR A 138 8.79 0.26 -1.66
CA TYR A 138 8.43 1.34 -0.76
C TYR A 138 7.37 0.85 0.23
N LEU A 139 7.70 0.92 1.52
CA LEU A 139 6.78 0.62 2.61
C LEU A 139 6.09 1.90 3.06
N PHE A 140 4.77 1.86 3.15
CA PHE A 140 3.98 3.03 3.52
C PHE A 140 2.71 2.63 4.27
N THR A 141 2.05 3.61 4.86
CA THR A 141 0.81 3.35 5.60
C THR A 141 -0.38 3.13 4.67
N THR A 142 -1.24 2.19 5.04
CA THR A 142 -2.52 1.94 4.36
C THR A 142 -3.51 3.10 4.60
N ARG A 143 -3.48 3.72 5.78
CA ARG A 143 -4.44 4.75 6.17
C ARG A 143 -3.80 5.96 6.85
N ASP A 144 -3.31 5.77 8.08
CA ASP A 144 -2.78 6.83 8.95
C ASP A 144 -1.41 6.44 9.47
N ARG A 145 -0.57 7.43 9.77
CA ARG A 145 0.61 7.20 10.59
C ARG A 145 0.62 8.12 11.81
N PRO A 146 1.26 7.74 12.92
CA PRO A 146 1.39 8.62 14.07
C PRO A 146 2.38 9.75 13.76
N VAL A 147 2.01 10.96 14.12
CA VAL A 147 2.89 12.13 14.05
C VAL A 147 2.92 12.82 15.40
N ARG A 148 4.07 13.35 15.77
CA ARG A 148 4.20 14.15 17.00
C ARG A 148 3.36 15.43 16.88
N SER A 149 2.68 15.76 17.97
CA SER A 149 1.92 16.98 18.14
C SER A 149 2.28 17.61 19.48
N ALA A 150 1.82 18.83 19.73
CA ALA A 150 2.07 19.54 21.02
C ALA A 150 1.52 18.77 22.23
N ARG A 151 0.50 17.91 22.05
CA ARG A 151 -0.18 17.16 23.12
C ARG A 151 0.05 15.66 23.04
N GLY A 152 1.16 15.19 22.44
CA GLY A 152 1.45 13.75 22.29
C GLY A 152 1.44 13.31 20.83
N TRP A 153 0.65 12.28 20.48
CA TRP A 153 0.58 11.72 19.14
C TRP A 153 -0.77 12.01 18.48
N SER A 154 -0.75 12.25 17.18
CA SER A 154 -1.93 12.46 16.36
C SER A 154 -1.86 11.60 15.10
N ALA A 155 -3.02 11.18 14.57
CA ALA A 155 -3.11 10.51 13.30
C ALA A 155 -2.90 11.51 12.15
N ALA A 156 -2.02 11.19 11.22
CA ALA A 156 -1.89 11.90 9.95
C ALA A 156 -2.34 10.97 8.84
N PRO A 157 -3.51 11.21 8.22
CA PRO A 157 -3.95 10.48 7.05
C PRO A 157 -2.96 10.62 5.91
N VAL A 158 -2.70 9.50 5.22
CA VAL A 158 -1.85 9.44 4.04
C VAL A 158 -2.66 8.88 2.89
N ARG A 159 -2.53 9.50 1.72
CA ARG A 159 -3.01 8.98 0.45
C ARG A 159 -1.81 8.69 -0.43
N HIS A 160 -1.96 7.74 -1.33
CA HIS A 160 -0.93 7.41 -2.31
C HIS A 160 -1.52 7.34 -3.72
N GLY A 161 -0.65 7.41 -4.70
CA GLY A 161 -1.02 7.36 -6.11
C GLY A 161 0.19 7.25 -7.01
N VAL A 162 -0.02 7.39 -8.30
CA VAL A 162 1.04 7.35 -9.32
C VAL A 162 0.82 8.52 -10.28
N SER A 163 1.86 9.29 -10.54
CA SER A 163 1.83 10.36 -11.54
C SER A 163 1.72 9.78 -12.95
N ALA A 164 1.33 10.60 -13.91
CA ALA A 164 1.18 10.15 -15.29
C ALA A 164 2.50 9.60 -15.86
N ILE A 165 2.41 8.47 -16.54
CA ILE A 165 3.51 7.91 -17.33
C ILE A 165 3.69 8.79 -18.58
N ARG A 166 4.90 9.30 -18.78
CA ARG A 166 5.22 10.13 -19.94
C ARG A 166 5.63 9.31 -21.16
N SER A 167 6.36 8.21 -20.92
CA SER A 167 6.78 7.27 -21.97
C SER A 167 7.01 5.88 -21.42
N GLY A 168 6.95 4.86 -22.26
CA GLY A 168 7.23 3.47 -21.92
C GLY A 168 6.12 2.80 -21.12
N GLN A 169 6.49 1.77 -20.34
CA GLN A 169 5.56 1.01 -19.50
C GLN A 169 6.14 0.83 -18.10
N ARG A 170 5.30 1.01 -17.09
CA ARG A 170 5.64 0.79 -15.67
C ARG A 170 4.84 -0.39 -15.12
N HIS A 171 5.54 -1.32 -14.47
CA HIS A 171 4.93 -2.44 -13.77
C HIS A 171 5.26 -2.38 -12.28
N THR A 172 4.28 -2.69 -11.44
CA THR A 172 4.48 -2.76 -9.99
C THR A 172 3.70 -3.90 -9.37
N LEU A 173 4.27 -4.50 -8.34
CA LEU A 173 3.60 -5.41 -7.43
C LEU A 173 3.21 -4.63 -6.18
N ALA A 174 1.93 -4.61 -5.81
CA ALA A 174 1.49 -4.07 -4.53
C ALA A 174 0.96 -5.20 -3.64
N LEU A 175 1.38 -5.17 -2.38
CA LEU A 175 1.02 -6.14 -1.36
C LEU A 175 0.40 -5.42 -0.17
N VAL A 176 -0.87 -5.63 0.03
CA VAL A 176 -1.59 -5.30 1.26
C VAL A 176 -1.63 -6.56 2.13
N PHE A 177 -1.57 -6.40 3.45
CA PHE A 177 -1.47 -7.52 4.39
C PHE A 177 -2.82 -7.88 5.02
N HIS A 178 -3.91 -7.50 4.42
CA HIS A 178 -5.27 -7.97 4.73
C HIS A 178 -6.03 -8.20 3.43
N ASP A 179 -7.00 -9.09 3.47
CA ASP A 179 -7.83 -9.38 2.30
C ASP A 179 -9.09 -8.49 2.28
N ALA A 180 -9.72 -8.36 1.12
CA ALA A 180 -10.89 -7.51 0.90
C ALA A 180 -12.21 -8.25 1.14
N ALA A 181 -13.26 -7.49 1.44
CA ALA A 181 -14.62 -7.98 1.56
C ALA A 181 -15.26 -8.32 0.18
#